data_8ff2c76c7abe5fc394687076ecbc0c72
#
_entry.id   8ff2c76c7abe5fc394687076ecbc0c72
#
_cell.length_a   1.000
_cell.length_b   1.000
_cell.length_c   1.000
_cell.angle_alpha   90.00
_cell.angle_beta   90.00
_cell.angle_gamma   90.00
#
_symmetry.space_group_name_H-M   'P 1'
#
loop_
_entity.id
_entity.type
_entity.pdbx_description
1 polymer ?
#
loop_
_entity_poly.entity_id
_entity_poly.type
_entity_poly.pdbx_seq_one_letter_code
_entity_poly.pdbx_strand_id
1 'polypeptide(L)'
;DMAKELLSRVGLLDKIDEYPKRLSGGQKQRVAIAGILAMSPSIIILDEATSMLDPRGRKEINELVRELKKQNNMTIISITHDIEEAKNADRVILLNKGEIVDCDKPQKILTNEKLLKELKLDIPFSLKIARKLQKKGYQIKDTLDVEELEKQLCQLRAKV
;
A
#
# COMPACT_ATOMS: atom_id res chain seq x y z
N ASP A 1 -27.36 -13.36 5.66
CA ASP A 1 -27.19 -13.39 4.20
C ASP A 1 -25.77 -12.96 3.83
N MET A 2 -24.95 -13.92 3.41
CA MET A 2 -23.51 -13.77 3.12
C MET A 2 -23.22 -12.59 2.18
N ALA A 3 -24.01 -12.41 1.13
CA ALA A 3 -23.79 -11.32 0.17
C ALA A 3 -23.90 -9.93 0.81
N LYS A 4 -24.89 -9.73 1.67
CA LYS A 4 -25.06 -8.46 2.41
C LYS A 4 -23.91 -8.21 3.36
N GLU A 5 -23.45 -9.23 4.07
CA GLU A 5 -22.30 -9.12 4.97
C GLU A 5 -21.02 -8.75 4.21
N LEU A 6 -20.72 -9.42 3.10
CA LEU A 6 -19.54 -9.15 2.32
C LEU A 6 -19.57 -7.78 1.63
N LEU A 7 -20.73 -7.36 1.10
CA LEU A 7 -20.88 -6.01 0.56
C LEU A 7 -20.76 -4.94 1.64
N SER A 8 -21.24 -5.21 2.85
CA SER A 8 -21.04 -4.30 3.99
C SER A 8 -19.56 -4.15 4.33
N ARG A 9 -18.79 -5.25 4.36
CA ARG A 9 -17.34 -5.24 4.65
C ARG A 9 -16.54 -4.41 3.64
N VAL A 10 -16.97 -4.38 2.38
CA VAL A 10 -16.31 -3.57 1.34
C VAL A 10 -16.96 -2.19 1.15
N GLY A 11 -17.91 -1.80 2.02
CA GLY A 11 -18.57 -0.50 2.00
C GLY A 11 -19.49 -0.28 0.81
N LEU A 12 -20.16 -1.32 0.32
CA LEU A 12 -21.04 -1.27 -0.86
C LEU A 12 -22.42 -1.88 -0.60
N LEU A 13 -22.87 -1.95 0.67
CA LEU A 13 -24.19 -2.50 0.98
C LEU A 13 -25.34 -1.72 0.32
N ASP A 14 -25.18 -0.41 0.17
CA ASP A 14 -26.11 0.49 -0.51
C ASP A 14 -26.22 0.26 -2.02
N LYS A 15 -25.33 -0.53 -2.59
CA LYS A 15 -25.24 -0.85 -4.02
C LYS A 15 -25.66 -2.29 -4.35
N ILE A 16 -26.28 -3.00 -3.41
CA ILE A 16 -26.63 -4.43 -3.58
C ILE A 16 -27.55 -4.68 -4.78
N ASP A 17 -28.46 -3.76 -5.10
CA ASP A 17 -29.39 -3.87 -6.21
C ASP A 17 -28.90 -3.15 -7.49
N GLU A 18 -27.65 -2.61 -7.46
CA GLU A 18 -27.11 -1.86 -8.60
C GLU A 18 -26.51 -2.79 -9.66
N TYR A 19 -26.74 -2.46 -10.93
CA TYR A 19 -26.10 -3.20 -12.02
C TYR A 19 -24.58 -2.97 -12.05
N PRO A 20 -23.75 -4.00 -12.28
CA PRO A 20 -22.29 -3.87 -12.33
C PRO A 20 -21.78 -2.79 -13.31
N LYS A 21 -22.51 -2.55 -14.41
CA LYS A 21 -22.16 -1.50 -15.39
C LYS A 21 -22.22 -0.10 -14.83
N ARG A 22 -23.02 0.15 -13.79
CA ARG A 22 -23.18 1.47 -13.16
C ARG A 22 -22.17 1.74 -12.05
N LEU A 23 -21.41 0.72 -11.66
CA LEU A 23 -20.38 0.86 -10.63
C LEU A 23 -19.14 1.55 -11.20
N SER A 24 -18.51 2.41 -10.39
CA SER A 24 -17.20 2.98 -10.71
C SER A 24 -16.12 1.89 -10.71
N GLY A 25 -14.93 2.21 -11.25
CA GLY A 25 -13.79 1.29 -11.24
C GLY A 25 -13.43 0.80 -9.84
N GLY A 26 -13.37 1.69 -8.86
CA GLY A 26 -13.10 1.34 -7.46
C GLY A 26 -14.20 0.49 -6.83
N GLN A 27 -15.48 0.77 -7.14
CA GLN A 27 -16.60 -0.05 -6.66
C GLN A 27 -16.56 -1.45 -7.27
N LYS A 28 -16.26 -1.59 -8.56
CA LYS A 28 -16.07 -2.90 -9.20
C LYS A 28 -14.94 -3.69 -8.55
N GLN A 29 -13.84 -3.03 -8.22
CA GLN A 29 -12.71 -3.66 -7.53
C GLN A 29 -13.11 -4.18 -6.14
N ARG A 30 -13.86 -3.39 -5.36
CA ARG A 30 -14.39 -3.81 -4.06
C ARG A 30 -15.36 -4.99 -4.16
N VAL A 31 -16.23 -5.00 -5.18
CA VAL A 31 -17.11 -6.14 -5.45
C VAL A 31 -16.30 -7.40 -5.78
N ALA A 32 -15.24 -7.28 -6.58
CA ALA A 32 -14.34 -8.39 -6.89
C ALA A 32 -13.68 -8.95 -5.61
N ILE A 33 -13.20 -8.06 -4.72
CA ILE A 33 -12.64 -8.46 -3.42
C ILE A 33 -13.71 -9.17 -2.56
N ALA A 34 -14.95 -8.66 -2.50
CA ALA A 34 -16.04 -9.31 -1.79
C ALA A 34 -16.33 -10.72 -2.34
N GLY A 35 -16.29 -10.90 -3.67
CA GLY A 35 -16.44 -12.20 -4.31
C GLY A 35 -15.33 -13.19 -3.94
N ILE A 36 -14.08 -12.74 -3.84
CA ILE A 36 -12.96 -13.56 -3.37
C ILE A 36 -13.15 -13.95 -1.89
N LEU A 37 -13.56 -12.99 -1.05
CA LEU A 37 -13.81 -13.24 0.36
C LEU A 37 -14.94 -14.25 0.62
N ALA A 38 -15.91 -14.35 -0.27
CA ALA A 38 -16.97 -15.36 -0.19
C ALA A 38 -16.43 -16.80 -0.18
N MET A 39 -15.25 -17.03 -0.75
CA MET A 39 -14.59 -18.34 -0.77
C MET A 39 -13.79 -18.62 0.52
N SER A 40 -13.73 -17.68 1.46
CA SER A 40 -12.96 -17.76 2.71
C SER A 40 -11.51 -18.25 2.49
N PRO A 41 -10.74 -17.62 1.59
CA PRO A 41 -9.40 -18.08 1.25
C PRO A 41 -8.42 -17.81 2.38
N SER A 42 -7.40 -18.67 2.53
CA SER A 42 -6.25 -18.42 3.43
C SER A 42 -5.19 -17.50 2.80
N ILE A 43 -5.15 -17.43 1.46
CA ILE A 43 -4.20 -16.60 0.70
C ILE A 43 -4.97 -15.83 -0.37
N ILE A 44 -4.71 -14.53 -0.48
CA ILE A 44 -5.19 -13.67 -1.57
C ILE A 44 -3.99 -13.12 -2.33
N ILE A 45 -4.04 -13.16 -3.66
CA ILE A 45 -3.07 -12.50 -4.53
C ILE A 45 -3.78 -11.30 -5.19
N LEU A 46 -3.23 -10.12 -5.00
CA LEU A 46 -3.68 -8.86 -5.58
C LEU A 46 -2.65 -8.44 -6.64
N ASP A 47 -2.99 -8.60 -7.89
CA ASP A 47 -2.13 -8.22 -9.01
C ASP A 47 -2.55 -6.84 -9.52
N GLU A 48 -1.72 -5.84 -9.22
CA GLU A 48 -1.96 -4.41 -9.53
C GLU A 48 -3.38 -3.93 -9.19
N ALA A 49 -3.95 -4.41 -8.08
CA ALA A 49 -5.35 -4.18 -7.71
C ALA A 49 -5.72 -2.69 -7.55
N THR A 50 -4.75 -1.81 -7.40
CA THR A 50 -4.96 -0.36 -7.21
C THR A 50 -4.55 0.49 -8.41
N SER A 51 -3.96 -0.10 -9.47
CA SER A 51 -3.36 0.63 -10.60
C SER A 51 -4.35 1.53 -11.36
N MET A 52 -5.60 1.09 -11.48
CA MET A 52 -6.67 1.81 -12.20
C MET A 52 -7.49 2.76 -11.33
N LEU A 53 -7.10 2.94 -10.05
CA LEU A 53 -7.83 3.75 -9.10
C LEU A 53 -7.20 5.13 -8.94
N ASP A 54 -8.04 6.12 -8.66
CA ASP A 54 -7.62 7.43 -8.19
C ASP A 54 -6.96 7.34 -6.79
N PRO A 55 -6.25 8.36 -6.32
CA PRO A 55 -5.54 8.31 -5.04
C PRO A 55 -6.44 7.97 -3.85
N ARG A 56 -7.72 8.42 -3.86
CA ARG A 56 -8.68 8.12 -2.82
C ARG A 56 -9.08 6.65 -2.85
N GLY A 57 -9.41 6.12 -4.02
CA GLY A 57 -9.76 4.71 -4.20
C GLY A 57 -8.63 3.76 -3.81
N ARG A 58 -7.36 4.13 -4.12
CA ARG A 58 -6.18 3.36 -3.68
C ARG A 58 -6.09 3.29 -2.15
N LYS A 59 -6.25 4.43 -1.48
CA LYS A 59 -6.23 4.48 -0.02
C LYS A 59 -7.31 3.60 0.59
N GLU A 60 -8.53 3.69 0.09
CA GLU A 60 -9.68 2.91 0.56
C GLU A 60 -9.47 1.40 0.36
N ILE A 61 -8.92 0.94 -0.77
CA ILE A 61 -8.60 -0.47 -1.00
C ILE A 61 -7.47 -0.93 -0.07
N ASN A 62 -6.42 -0.13 0.09
CA ASN A 62 -5.30 -0.47 0.97
C ASN A 62 -5.72 -0.56 2.45
N GLU A 63 -6.64 0.29 2.89
CA GLU A 63 -7.24 0.21 4.22
C GLU A 63 -8.07 -1.06 4.39
N LEU A 64 -8.94 -1.38 3.42
CA LEU A 64 -9.71 -2.61 3.39
C LEU A 64 -8.82 -3.85 3.47
N VAL A 65 -7.78 -3.92 2.67
CA VAL A 65 -6.81 -5.04 2.65
C VAL A 65 -6.14 -5.22 4.01
N ARG A 66 -5.76 -4.13 4.69
CA ARG A 66 -5.20 -4.18 6.05
C ARG A 66 -6.19 -4.70 7.08
N GLU A 67 -7.45 -4.26 7.01
CA GLU A 67 -8.50 -4.73 7.90
C GLU A 67 -8.77 -6.22 7.72
N LEU A 68 -8.87 -6.67 6.47
CA LEU A 68 -9.08 -8.08 6.14
C LEU A 68 -7.95 -8.97 6.67
N LYS A 69 -6.70 -8.53 6.52
CA LYS A 69 -5.53 -9.23 7.08
C LYS A 69 -5.64 -9.40 8.59
N LYS A 70 -6.01 -8.33 9.31
CA LYS A 70 -6.13 -8.35 10.77
C LYS A 70 -7.26 -9.26 11.26
N GLN A 71 -8.41 -9.25 10.56
CA GLN A 71 -9.61 -9.97 11.00
C GLN A 71 -9.57 -11.46 10.70
N ASN A 72 -8.91 -11.88 9.61
CA ASN A 72 -9.06 -13.23 9.09
C ASN A 72 -7.78 -14.08 9.18
N ASN A 73 -6.72 -13.60 9.82
CA ASN A 73 -5.39 -14.26 9.84
C ASN A 73 -4.92 -14.73 8.46
N MET A 74 -5.16 -13.89 7.45
CA MET A 74 -5.02 -14.18 6.03
C MET A 74 -3.64 -13.74 5.53
N THR A 75 -3.06 -14.48 4.60
CA THR A 75 -1.88 -14.05 3.86
C THR A 75 -2.30 -13.29 2.61
N ILE A 76 -1.75 -12.09 2.44
CA ILE A 76 -2.01 -11.25 1.26
C ILE A 76 -0.69 -11.04 0.53
N ILE A 77 -0.66 -11.42 -0.75
CA ILE A 77 0.45 -11.18 -1.66
C ILE A 77 0.00 -10.07 -2.61
N SER A 78 0.64 -8.91 -2.53
CA SER A 78 0.38 -7.79 -3.42
C SER A 78 1.51 -7.64 -4.43
N ILE A 79 1.17 -7.68 -5.72
CA ILE A 79 2.07 -7.38 -6.82
C ILE A 79 1.80 -5.94 -7.23
N THR A 80 2.78 -5.08 -7.02
CA THR A 80 2.62 -3.64 -7.24
C THR A 80 3.95 -2.99 -7.62
N HIS A 81 3.87 -1.90 -8.33
CA HIS A 81 4.97 -0.96 -8.54
C HIS A 81 4.83 0.30 -7.66
N ASP A 82 3.78 0.38 -6.85
CA ASP A 82 3.53 1.51 -5.94
C ASP A 82 4.31 1.33 -4.63
N ILE A 83 5.27 2.20 -4.43
CA ILE A 83 6.14 2.20 -3.22
C ILE A 83 5.34 2.52 -1.96
N GLU A 84 4.29 3.33 -2.07
CA GLU A 84 3.41 3.64 -0.94
C GLU A 84 2.62 2.42 -0.46
N GLU A 85 2.28 1.51 -1.38
CA GLU A 85 1.70 0.21 -1.04
C GLU A 85 2.75 -0.70 -0.40
N ALA A 86 3.93 -0.82 -1.01
CA ALA A 86 5.02 -1.68 -0.55
C ALA A 86 5.50 -1.33 0.87
N LYS A 87 5.54 -0.04 1.26
CA LYS A 87 5.98 0.38 2.61
C LYS A 87 5.11 -0.17 3.74
N ASN A 88 3.87 -0.51 3.45
CA ASN A 88 2.90 -1.01 4.43
C ASN A 88 2.86 -2.53 4.53
N ALA A 89 3.66 -3.25 3.75
CA ALA A 89 3.77 -4.70 3.81
C ALA A 89 4.61 -5.17 5.02
N ASP A 90 4.47 -6.43 5.43
CA ASP A 90 5.36 -7.03 6.43
C ASP A 90 6.74 -7.34 5.82
N ARG A 91 6.74 -7.72 4.56
CA ARG A 91 7.93 -8.05 3.77
C ARG A 91 7.76 -7.56 2.33
N VAL A 92 8.86 -7.14 1.74
CA VAL A 92 8.94 -6.75 0.34
C VAL A 92 9.88 -7.71 -0.37
N ILE A 93 9.44 -8.22 -1.51
CA ILE A 93 10.24 -9.04 -2.42
C ILE A 93 10.49 -8.21 -3.68
N LEU A 94 11.75 -7.94 -4.00
CA LEU A 94 12.13 -7.29 -5.24
C LEU A 94 12.38 -8.33 -6.32
N LEU A 95 11.63 -8.22 -7.41
CA LEU A 95 11.78 -9.06 -8.61
C LEU A 95 12.38 -8.25 -9.76
N ASN A 96 13.36 -8.82 -10.43
CA ASN A 96 13.92 -8.28 -11.67
C ASN A 96 14.23 -9.42 -12.64
N LYS A 97 13.70 -9.33 -13.86
CA LYS A 97 13.89 -10.31 -14.94
C LYS A 97 13.60 -11.77 -14.52
N GLY A 98 12.59 -11.96 -13.66
CA GLY A 98 12.19 -13.28 -13.17
C GLY A 98 12.98 -13.81 -11.99
N GLU A 99 13.95 -13.07 -11.47
CA GLU A 99 14.77 -13.45 -10.33
C GLU A 99 14.47 -12.60 -9.10
N ILE A 100 14.56 -13.21 -7.90
CA ILE A 100 14.47 -12.47 -6.64
C ILE A 100 15.80 -11.79 -6.39
N VAL A 101 15.79 -10.45 -6.40
CA VAL A 101 16.99 -9.63 -6.15
C VAL A 101 17.22 -9.42 -4.66
N ASP A 102 16.16 -9.18 -3.91
CA ASP A 102 16.21 -9.01 -2.45
C ASP A 102 14.84 -9.34 -1.82
N CYS A 103 14.83 -9.69 -0.53
CA CYS A 103 13.60 -10.01 0.21
C CYS A 103 13.79 -9.71 1.69
N ASP A 104 13.23 -8.58 2.15
CA ASP A 104 13.37 -8.14 3.55
C ASP A 104 12.20 -7.24 3.98
N LYS A 105 12.28 -6.66 5.18
CA LYS A 105 11.33 -5.65 5.66
C LYS A 105 11.36 -4.40 4.78
N PRO A 106 10.21 -3.71 4.61
CA PRO A 106 10.13 -2.47 3.82
C PRO A 106 11.21 -1.47 4.17
N GLN A 107 11.48 -1.27 5.47
CA GLN A 107 12.48 -0.32 5.93
C GLN A 107 13.87 -0.60 5.34
N LYS A 108 14.28 -1.85 5.23
CA LYS A 108 15.59 -2.22 4.69
C LYS A 108 15.64 -2.10 3.17
N ILE A 109 14.61 -2.58 2.50
CA ILE A 109 14.51 -2.56 1.04
C ILE A 109 14.36 -1.12 0.51
N LEU A 110 13.39 -0.37 1.03
CA LEU A 110 13.02 0.94 0.50
C LEU A 110 13.96 2.06 0.90
N THR A 111 14.89 1.84 1.84
CA THR A 111 15.97 2.79 2.15
C THR A 111 17.25 2.53 1.34
N ASN A 112 17.35 1.41 0.63
CA ASN A 112 18.49 1.11 -0.23
C ASN A 112 18.37 1.83 -1.58
N GLU A 113 18.68 3.12 -1.57
CA GLU A 113 18.58 4.00 -2.76
C GLU A 113 19.37 3.49 -3.96
N LYS A 114 20.55 2.87 -3.73
CA LYS A 114 21.39 2.34 -4.81
C LYS A 114 20.66 1.20 -5.53
N LEU A 115 20.15 0.23 -4.79
CA LEU A 115 19.41 -0.91 -5.32
C LEU A 115 18.14 -0.47 -6.06
N LEU A 116 17.35 0.44 -5.47
CA LEU A 116 16.13 0.93 -6.10
C LEU A 116 16.41 1.66 -7.41
N LYS A 117 17.46 2.48 -7.48
CA LYS A 117 17.88 3.16 -8.71
C LYS A 117 18.34 2.17 -9.79
N GLU A 118 19.09 1.14 -9.43
CA GLU A 118 19.50 0.08 -10.38
C GLU A 118 18.29 -0.64 -10.98
N LEU A 119 17.24 -0.82 -10.18
CA LEU A 119 15.97 -1.42 -10.60
C LEU A 119 14.99 -0.41 -11.25
N LYS A 120 15.39 0.86 -11.42
CA LYS A 120 14.56 1.96 -11.94
C LYS A 120 13.29 2.21 -11.11
N LEU A 121 13.35 1.89 -9.82
CA LEU A 121 12.30 2.21 -8.86
C LEU A 121 12.58 3.55 -8.19
N ASP A 122 11.53 4.27 -7.84
CA ASP A 122 11.66 5.51 -7.07
C ASP A 122 11.83 5.18 -5.56
N ILE A 123 12.21 6.17 -4.78
CA ILE A 123 12.30 6.07 -3.32
C ILE A 123 11.10 6.78 -2.70
N PRO A 124 10.63 6.35 -1.50
CA PRO A 124 9.52 7.01 -0.81
C PRO A 124 9.73 8.52 -0.68
N PHE A 125 8.65 9.27 -0.86
CA PHE A 125 8.70 10.74 -0.84
C PHE A 125 9.30 11.29 0.47
N SER A 126 8.89 10.76 1.62
CA SER A 126 9.40 11.13 2.93
C SER A 126 10.92 10.95 3.02
N LEU A 127 11.44 9.82 2.56
CA LEU A 127 12.87 9.53 2.53
C LEU A 127 13.62 10.49 1.59
N LYS A 128 13.04 10.80 0.42
CA LYS A 128 13.59 11.73 -0.55
C LYS A 128 13.78 13.14 0.07
N ILE A 129 12.80 13.61 0.82
CA ILE A 129 12.87 14.90 1.53
C ILE A 129 13.87 14.83 2.67
N ALA A 130 13.80 13.80 3.53
CA ALA A 130 14.73 13.65 4.65
C ALA A 130 16.19 13.72 4.18
N ARG A 131 16.56 12.98 3.15
CA ARG A 131 17.93 12.97 2.59
C ARG A 131 18.35 14.29 1.93
N LYS A 132 17.42 15.00 1.29
CA LYS A 132 17.70 16.34 0.77
C LYS A 132 18.02 17.33 1.90
N LEU A 133 17.32 17.23 3.02
CA LEU A 133 17.56 18.09 4.18
C LEU A 133 18.84 17.71 4.91
N GLN A 134 19.14 16.42 5.04
CA GLN A 134 20.45 15.96 5.56
C GLN A 134 21.62 16.55 4.78
N LYS A 135 21.54 16.54 3.42
CA LYS A 135 22.55 17.15 2.55
C LYS A 135 22.71 18.67 2.77
N LYS A 136 21.69 19.34 3.30
CA LYS A 136 21.75 20.77 3.69
C LYS A 136 22.18 20.98 5.15
N GLY A 137 22.58 19.93 5.87
CA GLY A 137 23.08 20.01 7.23
C GLY A 137 22.01 19.88 8.34
N TYR A 138 20.75 19.63 7.99
CA TYR A 138 19.70 19.42 8.98
C TYR A 138 19.79 18.01 9.59
N GLN A 139 19.60 17.92 10.91
CA GLN A 139 19.57 16.64 11.64
C GLN A 139 18.19 16.01 11.56
N ILE A 140 17.94 15.27 10.50
CA ILE A 140 16.72 14.50 10.26
C ILE A 140 17.10 13.04 10.08
N LYS A 141 16.31 12.12 10.62
CA LYS A 141 16.47 10.67 10.43
C LYS A 141 15.74 10.22 9.16
N ASP A 142 16.28 9.18 8.51
CA ASP A 142 15.58 8.50 7.41
C ASP A 142 14.26 7.95 7.93
N THR A 143 13.19 8.21 7.19
CA THR A 143 11.84 7.69 7.47
C THR A 143 11.09 7.37 6.19
N LEU A 144 10.26 6.34 6.21
CA LEU A 144 9.32 5.99 5.15
C LEU A 144 7.94 6.63 5.37
N ASP A 145 7.72 7.20 6.57
CA ASP A 145 6.45 7.75 6.98
C ASP A 145 6.43 9.27 6.89
N VAL A 146 5.37 9.81 6.26
CA VAL A 146 5.20 11.26 6.09
C VAL A 146 4.87 11.94 7.43
N GLU A 147 4.07 11.30 8.29
CA GLU A 147 3.72 11.85 9.61
C GLU A 147 4.96 11.92 10.53
N GLU A 148 5.84 10.92 10.46
CA GLU A 148 7.09 10.94 11.19
C GLU A 148 8.04 12.02 10.65
N LEU A 149 8.09 12.21 9.33
CA LEU A 149 8.84 13.31 8.73
C LEU A 149 8.31 14.66 9.22
N GLU A 150 7.01 14.85 9.24
CA GLU A 150 6.37 16.09 9.72
C GLU A 150 6.74 16.38 11.17
N LYS A 151 6.67 15.40 12.07
CA LYS A 151 7.11 15.55 13.47
C LYS A 151 8.55 15.99 13.58
N GLN A 152 9.46 15.40 12.79
CA GLN A 152 10.87 15.79 12.79
C GLN A 152 11.06 17.22 12.27
N LEU A 153 10.30 17.64 11.26
CA LEU A 153 10.35 19.02 10.73
C LEU A 153 9.84 20.04 11.75
N CYS A 154 8.74 19.74 12.45
CA CYS A 154 8.23 20.62 13.52
C CYS A 154 9.24 20.78 14.66
N GLN A 155 9.96 19.73 15.03
CA GLN A 155 11.02 19.79 16.05
C GLN A 155 12.22 20.61 15.61
N LEU A 156 12.57 20.65 14.33
CA LEU A 156 13.62 21.52 13.81
C LEU A 156 13.24 23.00 13.91
N ARG A 157 11.98 23.32 13.60
CA ARG A 157 11.47 24.69 13.66
C ARG A 157 11.46 25.24 15.10
N ALA A 158 11.22 24.39 16.09
CA ALA A 158 11.21 24.76 17.50
C ALA A 158 12.63 25.06 18.08
N LYS A 159 13.68 24.72 17.33
CA LYS A 159 15.10 24.93 17.76
C LYS A 159 15.76 26.13 17.07
N VAL A 160 15.04 26.84 16.22
CA VAL A 160 15.42 28.09 15.55
C VAL A 160 14.69 29.27 16.21
#